data_ec53de9491a64e916f57e24e2c69ba97
#
_entry.id   ec53de9491a64e916f57e24e2c69ba97
#
_cell.length_a   1.000
_cell.length_b   1.000
_cell.length_c   1.000
_cell.angle_alpha   90.00
_cell.angle_beta   90.00
_cell.angle_gamma   90.00
#
_symmetry.space_group_name_H-M   'P 1'
#
loop_
_entity.id
_entity.type
_entity.pdbx_description
1 polymer ?
#
loop_
_entity_poly.entity_id
_entity_poly.type
_entity_poly.pdbx_seq_one_letter_code
_entity_poly.pdbx_strand_id
1 'polypeptide(L)'
;NTGWLQGSGLALDDGVVCDETCLAAPDVTAAGDVARWPNPRYGEVMRVEHWDNAVEQGAHAARRLMLSDEEVKPFSPVPWFWSDQYDRKIQLAGRPWPDDEVSLVDGSFEERRFAVIYGRDGCLTAVFGMNRPRQVMQYKGLLERRASWSEALDFAEVQT
;
A
#
# COMPACT_ATOMS: atom_id res chain seq x y z
N ASN A 1 -18.43 4.89 6.10
CA ASN A 1 -19.68 4.92 6.94
C ASN A 1 -19.36 4.62 8.41
N THR A 2 -19.00 5.67 9.17
CA THR A 2 -18.69 5.55 10.62
C THR A 2 -19.76 6.19 11.50
N GLY A 3 -20.84 6.73 10.92
CA GLY A 3 -21.91 7.44 11.66
C GLY A 3 -22.55 6.60 12.77
N TRP A 4 -22.65 5.29 12.60
CA TRP A 4 -23.19 4.38 13.60
C TRP A 4 -22.29 4.20 14.84
N LEU A 5 -21.02 4.62 14.76
CA LEU A 5 -20.05 4.61 15.86
C LEU A 5 -20.04 5.91 16.66
N GLN A 6 -20.85 6.91 16.28
CA GLN A 6 -20.96 8.15 17.05
C GLN A 6 -21.45 7.86 18.47
N GLY A 7 -20.75 8.42 19.45
CA GLY A 7 -21.06 8.19 20.87
C GLY A 7 -20.52 6.86 21.44
N SER A 8 -19.82 6.05 20.68
CA SER A 8 -19.20 4.80 21.15
C SER A 8 -17.96 5.02 22.03
N GLY A 9 -17.38 6.21 22.02
CA GLY A 9 -16.10 6.53 22.66
C GLY A 9 -14.88 6.31 21.75
N LEU A 10 -15.05 5.78 20.53
CA LEU A 10 -13.99 5.66 19.55
C LEU A 10 -13.67 7.02 18.91
N ALA A 11 -12.39 7.28 18.65
CA ALA A 11 -11.96 8.43 17.86
C ALA A 11 -12.30 8.20 16.38
N LEU A 12 -13.04 9.16 15.79
CA LEU A 12 -13.49 9.10 14.40
C LEU A 12 -12.96 10.34 13.66
N ASP A 13 -12.17 10.13 12.62
CA ASP A 13 -11.67 11.17 11.73
C ASP A 13 -11.38 10.55 10.35
N ASP A 14 -12.28 10.74 9.39
CA ASP A 14 -12.23 10.07 8.09
C ASP A 14 -11.98 8.54 8.21
N GLY A 15 -12.66 7.91 9.16
CA GLY A 15 -12.51 6.50 9.53
C GLY A 15 -12.44 6.33 11.04
N VAL A 16 -12.17 5.10 11.49
CA VAL A 16 -11.86 4.78 12.88
C VAL A 16 -10.36 5.00 13.08
N VAL A 17 -10.00 5.94 13.95
CA VAL A 17 -8.59 6.24 14.24
C VAL A 17 -7.97 5.12 15.05
N CYS A 18 -6.90 4.54 14.52
CA CYS A 18 -6.13 3.47 15.12
C CYS A 18 -4.68 3.90 15.37
N ASP A 19 -4.01 3.18 16.25
CA ASP A 19 -2.55 3.22 16.33
C ASP A 19 -1.90 2.43 15.16
N GLU A 20 -0.58 2.38 15.13
CA GLU A 20 0.18 1.67 14.09
C GLU A 20 -0.04 0.15 14.08
N THR A 21 -0.65 -0.41 15.11
CA THR A 21 -1.00 -1.83 15.25
C THR A 21 -2.46 -2.14 14.92
N CYS A 22 -3.20 -1.15 14.40
CA CYS A 22 -4.65 -1.22 14.12
C CYS A 22 -5.54 -1.28 15.36
N LEU A 23 -5.04 -0.92 16.56
CA LEU A 23 -5.83 -0.82 17.79
C LEU A 23 -6.51 0.56 17.84
N ALA A 24 -7.82 0.59 18.01
CA ALA A 24 -8.63 1.81 18.11
C ALA A 24 -8.98 2.20 19.55
N ALA A 25 -9.09 1.21 20.44
CA ALA A 25 -9.30 1.36 21.89
C ALA A 25 -8.92 0.04 22.58
N PRO A 26 -8.83 -0.05 23.91
CA PRO A 26 -8.59 -1.30 24.60
C PRO A 26 -9.56 -2.40 24.08
N ASP A 27 -9.00 -3.53 23.62
CA ASP A 27 -9.72 -4.67 23.07
C ASP A 27 -10.57 -4.38 21.80
N VAL A 28 -10.32 -3.25 21.14
CA VAL A 28 -11.02 -2.86 19.90
C VAL A 28 -10.01 -2.56 18.79
N THR A 29 -10.12 -3.31 17.70
CA THR A 29 -9.34 -3.08 16.48
C THR A 29 -10.26 -2.68 15.32
N ALA A 30 -9.69 -2.01 14.31
CA ALA A 30 -10.39 -1.74 13.06
C ALA A 30 -9.54 -2.20 11.87
N ALA A 31 -10.20 -2.61 10.79
CA ALA A 31 -9.54 -3.09 9.57
C ALA A 31 -10.35 -2.75 8.31
N GLY A 32 -9.68 -2.72 7.17
CA GLY A 32 -10.26 -2.42 5.87
C GLY A 32 -10.61 -0.94 5.69
N ASP A 33 -11.58 -0.67 4.85
CA ASP A 33 -11.94 0.68 4.38
C ASP A 33 -12.26 1.68 5.50
N VAL A 34 -12.67 1.19 6.66
CA VAL A 34 -13.03 1.98 7.83
C VAL A 34 -11.83 2.35 8.70
N ALA A 35 -10.72 1.63 8.61
CA ALA A 35 -9.56 1.83 9.47
C ALA A 35 -8.66 2.96 8.95
N ARG A 36 -8.30 3.89 9.85
CA ARG A 36 -7.34 4.94 9.60
C ARG A 36 -6.18 4.81 10.58
N TRP A 37 -4.99 4.53 10.07
CA TRP A 37 -3.83 4.20 10.89
C TRP A 37 -2.55 4.84 10.37
N PRO A 38 -1.55 5.13 11.24
CA PRO A 38 -0.23 5.54 10.77
C PRO A 38 0.50 4.35 10.14
N ASN A 39 0.93 4.49 8.89
CA ASN A 39 1.76 3.51 8.22
C ASN A 39 3.23 3.94 8.31
N PRO A 40 4.06 3.26 9.12
CA PRO A 40 5.45 3.67 9.33
C PRO A 40 6.34 3.49 8.10
N ARG A 41 5.88 2.77 7.09
CA ARG A 41 6.60 2.64 5.81
C ARG A 41 6.67 3.97 5.07
N TYR A 42 5.60 4.77 5.15
CA TYR A 42 5.47 6.03 4.43
C TYR A 42 5.50 7.26 5.36
N GLY A 43 5.50 7.05 6.67
CA GLY A 43 5.44 8.15 7.65
C GLY A 43 4.11 8.90 7.64
N GLU A 44 3.04 8.27 7.20
CA GLU A 44 1.73 8.89 7.00
C GLU A 44 0.61 8.18 7.75
N VAL A 45 -0.40 8.96 8.10
CA VAL A 45 -1.70 8.41 8.49
C VAL A 45 -2.48 8.11 7.22
N MET A 46 -2.82 6.83 7.01
CA MET A 46 -3.47 6.33 5.81
C MET A 46 -4.85 5.74 6.14
N ARG A 47 -5.74 5.79 5.14
CA ARG A 47 -6.95 4.99 5.03
C ARG A 47 -6.99 4.43 3.61
N VAL A 48 -6.99 3.13 3.47
CA VAL A 48 -6.79 2.44 2.17
C VAL A 48 -8.01 1.58 1.87
N GLU A 49 -8.75 1.95 0.83
CA GLU A 49 -9.96 1.28 0.36
C GLU A 49 -9.61 0.25 -0.74
N HIS A 50 -8.70 -0.69 -0.41
CA HIS A 50 -8.30 -1.75 -1.31
C HIS A 50 -8.67 -3.12 -0.72
N TRP A 51 -9.07 -4.02 -1.60
CA TRP A 51 -9.48 -5.37 -1.21
C TRP A 51 -8.38 -6.15 -0.48
N ASP A 52 -7.16 -6.14 -0.99
CA ASP A 52 -6.01 -6.81 -0.37
C ASP A 52 -5.66 -6.19 0.99
N ASN A 53 -5.72 -4.86 1.11
CA ASN A 53 -5.54 -4.19 2.39
C ASN A 53 -6.55 -4.66 3.42
N ALA A 54 -7.82 -4.79 3.06
CA ALA A 54 -8.86 -5.26 3.97
C ALA A 54 -8.57 -6.69 4.46
N VAL A 55 -8.08 -7.58 3.59
CA VAL A 55 -7.72 -8.96 3.93
C VAL A 55 -6.50 -9.00 4.86
N GLU A 56 -5.41 -8.31 4.51
CA GLU A 56 -4.17 -8.30 5.28
C GLU A 56 -4.37 -7.61 6.64
N GLN A 57 -5.03 -6.46 6.64
CA GLN A 57 -5.31 -5.70 7.85
C GLN A 57 -6.26 -6.43 8.78
N GLY A 58 -7.27 -7.13 8.24
CA GLY A 58 -8.17 -7.96 9.03
C GLY A 58 -7.43 -9.08 9.76
N ALA A 59 -6.52 -9.78 9.07
CA ALA A 59 -5.67 -10.79 9.69
C ALA A 59 -4.71 -10.20 10.73
N HIS A 60 -4.17 -9.00 10.48
CA HIS A 60 -3.32 -8.30 11.43
C HIS A 60 -4.10 -7.84 12.68
N ALA A 61 -5.26 -7.24 12.50
CA ALA A 61 -6.15 -6.78 13.57
C ALA A 61 -6.59 -7.94 14.48
N ALA A 62 -6.90 -9.10 13.90
CA ALA A 62 -7.21 -10.30 14.68
C ALA A 62 -6.03 -10.77 15.54
N ARG A 63 -4.79 -10.75 14.97
CA ARG A 63 -3.59 -11.10 15.74
C ARG A 63 -3.33 -10.07 16.85
N ARG A 64 -3.59 -8.79 16.61
CA ARG A 64 -3.43 -7.71 17.59
C ARG A 64 -4.25 -7.98 18.87
N LEU A 65 -5.43 -8.56 18.75
CA LEU A 65 -6.27 -8.92 19.89
C LEU A 65 -5.80 -10.18 20.65
N MET A 66 -4.91 -10.97 20.04
CA MET A 66 -4.45 -12.24 20.60
C MET A 66 -3.04 -12.18 21.20
N LEU A 67 -2.26 -11.19 20.79
CA LEU A 67 -0.87 -11.01 21.18
C LEU A 67 -0.73 -9.94 22.25
N SER A 68 0.33 -10.02 23.06
CA SER A 68 0.71 -8.96 23.96
C SER A 68 1.26 -7.74 23.18
N ASP A 69 1.29 -6.58 23.82
CA ASP A 69 1.81 -5.35 23.19
C ASP A 69 3.28 -5.46 22.76
N GLU A 70 4.06 -6.31 23.42
CA GLU A 70 5.48 -6.56 23.10
C GLU A 70 5.67 -7.44 21.85
N GLU A 71 4.69 -8.28 21.52
CA GLU A 71 4.73 -9.22 20.40
C GLU A 71 4.17 -8.65 19.09
N VAL A 72 3.36 -7.60 19.20
CA VAL A 72 2.69 -6.99 18.06
C VAL A 72 3.64 -6.04 17.32
N LYS A 73 3.68 -6.19 16.00
CA LYS A 73 4.43 -5.29 15.11
C LYS A 73 3.48 -4.29 14.45
N PRO A 74 3.97 -3.10 14.07
CA PRO A 74 3.20 -2.18 13.26
C PRO A 74 2.70 -2.81 11.95
N PHE A 75 1.48 -2.48 11.55
CA PHE A 75 0.94 -2.83 10.24
C PHE A 75 1.50 -1.88 9.18
N SER A 76 2.42 -2.39 8.37
CA SER A 76 3.24 -1.60 7.45
C SER A 76 3.23 -2.18 6.01
N PRO A 77 2.06 -2.34 5.40
CA PRO A 77 1.94 -2.95 4.07
C PRO A 77 2.45 -2.03 2.97
N VAL A 78 2.72 -2.63 1.80
CA VAL A 78 2.80 -1.94 0.52
C VAL A 78 1.38 -1.99 -0.09
N PRO A 79 0.64 -0.88 -0.14
CA PRO A 79 -0.69 -0.89 -0.75
C PRO A 79 -0.63 -1.42 -2.17
N TRP A 80 -1.58 -2.24 -2.54
CA TRP A 80 -1.70 -2.77 -3.88
C TRP A 80 -3.14 -2.69 -4.37
N PHE A 81 -3.32 -2.25 -5.61
CA PHE A 81 -4.61 -2.01 -6.22
C PHE A 81 -4.60 -2.54 -7.66
N TRP A 82 -5.73 -3.04 -8.12
CA TRP A 82 -5.93 -3.37 -9.53
C TRP A 82 -7.33 -2.97 -10.00
N SER A 83 -7.42 -2.75 -11.33
CA SER A 83 -8.68 -2.55 -12.01
C SER A 83 -8.62 -3.21 -13.38
N ASP A 84 -9.60 -4.04 -13.68
CA ASP A 84 -9.76 -4.66 -15.01
C ASP A 84 -10.77 -3.81 -15.79
N GLN A 85 -10.29 -3.16 -16.85
CA GLN A 85 -11.07 -2.27 -17.70
C GLN A 85 -11.06 -2.79 -19.15
N TYR A 86 -12.05 -3.60 -19.49
CA TYR A 86 -12.14 -4.30 -20.79
C TYR A 86 -10.90 -5.16 -21.05
N ASP A 87 -10.05 -4.72 -21.98
CA ASP A 87 -8.80 -5.36 -22.37
C ASP A 87 -7.57 -4.79 -21.63
N ARG A 88 -7.80 -3.96 -20.61
CA ARG A 88 -6.74 -3.30 -19.80
C ARG A 88 -6.76 -3.82 -18.37
N LYS A 89 -5.65 -4.41 -17.97
CA LYS A 89 -5.34 -4.69 -16.57
C LYS A 89 -4.46 -3.55 -16.04
N ILE A 90 -5.02 -2.76 -15.16
CA ILE A 90 -4.34 -1.63 -14.50
C ILE A 90 -3.96 -2.08 -13.10
N GLN A 91 -2.72 -1.85 -12.70
CA GLN A 91 -2.22 -2.20 -11.37
C GLN A 91 -1.32 -1.11 -10.82
N LEU A 92 -1.43 -0.84 -9.53
CA LEU A 92 -0.57 0.07 -8.79
C LEU A 92 -0.13 -0.62 -7.50
N ALA A 93 1.16 -0.63 -7.22
CA ALA A 93 1.68 -1.00 -5.91
C ALA A 93 2.52 0.16 -5.35
N GLY A 94 2.45 0.35 -4.05
CA GLY A 94 3.13 1.46 -3.38
C GLY A 94 2.30 2.74 -3.28
N ARG A 95 2.99 3.85 -3.04
CA ARG A 95 2.40 5.15 -2.78
C ARG A 95 3.11 6.23 -3.61
N PRO A 96 2.64 6.51 -4.85
CA PRO A 96 3.21 7.59 -5.65
C PRO A 96 2.77 8.97 -5.14
N TRP A 97 3.59 9.98 -5.36
CA TRP A 97 3.32 11.38 -5.03
C TRP A 97 3.52 12.25 -6.28
N PRO A 98 2.91 13.45 -6.31
CA PRO A 98 2.99 14.33 -7.49
C PRO A 98 4.41 14.70 -7.91
N ASP A 99 5.34 14.79 -6.95
CA ASP A 99 6.72 15.25 -7.18
C ASP A 99 7.73 14.10 -7.25
N ASP A 100 7.26 12.84 -7.33
CA ASP A 100 8.15 11.70 -7.51
C ASP A 100 8.84 11.72 -8.87
N GLU A 101 10.10 11.28 -8.90
CA GLU A 101 10.76 10.92 -10.16
C GLU A 101 9.99 9.75 -10.81
N VAL A 102 9.90 9.76 -12.14
CA VAL A 102 9.17 8.74 -12.90
C VAL A 102 10.07 8.15 -13.97
N SER A 103 10.14 6.82 -14.06
CA SER A 103 10.86 6.12 -15.13
C SER A 103 9.98 5.05 -15.78
N LEU A 104 9.98 5.03 -17.13
CA LEU A 104 9.40 3.93 -17.91
C LEU A 104 10.40 2.77 -17.90
N VAL A 105 10.02 1.63 -17.34
CA VAL A 105 10.91 0.47 -17.15
C VAL A 105 10.55 -0.74 -18.01
N ASP A 106 9.40 -0.72 -18.67
CA ASP A 106 8.99 -1.76 -19.62
C ASP A 106 7.90 -1.25 -20.56
N GLY A 107 7.97 -1.63 -21.83
CA GLY A 107 6.96 -1.37 -22.83
C GLY A 107 6.88 0.06 -23.34
N SER A 108 5.72 0.47 -23.85
CA SER A 108 5.48 1.83 -24.34
C SER A 108 4.07 2.33 -24.04
N PHE A 109 3.91 3.66 -23.93
CA PHE A 109 2.60 4.29 -23.75
C PHE A 109 1.73 4.16 -25.01
N GLU A 110 2.35 4.20 -26.21
CA GLU A 110 1.67 4.08 -27.51
C GLU A 110 0.95 2.74 -27.63
N GLU A 111 1.60 1.66 -27.20
CA GLU A 111 1.00 0.32 -27.19
C GLU A 111 0.00 0.13 -26.05
N ARG A 112 -0.12 1.08 -25.13
CA ARG A 112 -0.92 0.95 -23.90
C ARG A 112 -0.58 -0.33 -23.13
N ARG A 113 0.71 -0.65 -23.10
CA ARG A 113 1.28 -1.83 -22.46
C ARG A 113 2.65 -1.48 -21.90
N PHE A 114 2.68 -1.09 -20.63
CA PHE A 114 3.88 -0.51 -20.01
C PHE A 114 3.91 -0.71 -18.50
N ALA A 115 5.09 -0.53 -17.93
CA ALA A 115 5.30 -0.35 -16.50
C ALA A 115 6.16 0.90 -16.25
N VAL A 116 5.76 1.71 -15.29
CA VAL A 116 6.51 2.88 -14.78
C VAL A 116 6.75 2.72 -13.30
N ILE A 117 7.89 3.22 -12.85
CA ILE A 117 8.24 3.28 -11.43
C ILE A 117 8.34 4.72 -10.97
N TYR A 118 8.13 4.91 -9.67
CA TYR A 118 8.17 6.20 -9.00
C TYR A 118 9.23 6.16 -7.92
N GLY A 119 9.95 7.27 -7.75
CA GLY A 119 11.01 7.38 -6.76
C GLY A 119 11.06 8.74 -6.09
N ARG A 120 11.49 8.76 -4.82
CA ARG A 120 11.68 9.96 -4.03
C ARG A 120 12.80 9.75 -3.03
N ASP A 121 13.64 10.78 -2.85
CA ASP A 121 14.73 10.77 -1.88
C ASP A 121 15.64 9.54 -2.02
N GLY A 122 15.88 9.10 -3.28
CA GLY A 122 16.71 7.95 -3.60
C GLY A 122 16.05 6.59 -3.29
N CYS A 123 14.75 6.54 -2.99
CA CYS A 123 14.00 5.31 -2.69
C CYS A 123 12.90 5.05 -3.73
N LEU A 124 12.67 3.79 -4.06
CA LEU A 124 11.50 3.37 -4.83
C LEU A 124 10.22 3.57 -3.99
N THR A 125 9.22 4.29 -4.51
CA THR A 125 7.96 4.61 -3.81
C THR A 125 6.75 3.88 -4.35
N ALA A 126 6.71 3.64 -5.68
CA ALA A 126 5.59 2.93 -6.30
C ALA A 126 5.97 2.34 -7.66
N VAL A 127 5.11 1.46 -8.15
CA VAL A 127 5.08 0.97 -9.53
C VAL A 127 3.65 0.98 -10.04
N PHE A 128 3.46 1.50 -11.25
CA PHE A 128 2.20 1.44 -11.98
C PHE A 128 2.39 0.64 -13.27
N GLY A 129 1.46 -0.22 -13.60
CA GLY A 129 1.49 -0.98 -14.85
C GLY A 129 0.15 -1.08 -15.54
N MET A 130 0.19 -1.02 -16.86
CA MET A 130 -0.92 -1.35 -17.73
C MET A 130 -0.55 -2.58 -18.57
N ASN A 131 -1.31 -3.68 -18.40
CA ASN A 131 -1.05 -4.96 -19.08
C ASN A 131 0.38 -5.52 -18.83
N ARG A 132 0.94 -5.24 -17.67
CA ARG A 132 2.27 -5.69 -17.22
C ARG A 132 2.24 -6.28 -15.79
N PRO A 133 1.37 -7.26 -15.52
CA PRO A 133 1.19 -7.77 -14.16
C PRO A 133 2.47 -8.39 -13.59
N ARG A 134 3.29 -9.06 -14.40
CA ARG A 134 4.56 -9.64 -13.96
C ARG A 134 5.51 -8.56 -13.45
N GLN A 135 5.70 -7.50 -14.23
CA GLN A 135 6.58 -6.38 -13.87
C GLN A 135 6.11 -5.70 -12.59
N VAL A 136 4.81 -5.41 -12.47
CA VAL A 136 4.25 -4.81 -11.25
C VAL A 136 4.54 -5.68 -10.03
N MET A 137 4.35 -7.01 -10.11
CA MET A 137 4.62 -7.89 -8.98
C MET A 137 6.11 -8.00 -8.63
N GLN A 138 6.98 -7.95 -9.62
CA GLN A 138 8.43 -7.92 -9.38
C GLN A 138 8.85 -6.64 -8.66
N TYR A 139 8.38 -5.48 -9.10
CA TYR A 139 8.65 -4.19 -8.44
C TYR A 139 7.95 -4.08 -7.09
N LYS A 140 6.76 -4.69 -6.90
CA LYS A 140 6.16 -4.80 -5.56
C LYS A 140 7.11 -5.52 -4.59
N GLY A 141 7.77 -6.58 -5.03
CA GLY A 141 8.82 -7.24 -4.23
C GLY A 141 10.02 -6.33 -3.90
N LEU A 142 10.41 -5.42 -4.82
CA LEU A 142 11.43 -4.40 -4.54
C LEU A 142 10.93 -3.39 -3.50
N LEU A 143 9.69 -2.93 -3.61
CA LEU A 143 9.06 -2.05 -2.63
C LEU A 143 9.01 -2.69 -1.24
N GLU A 144 8.65 -3.96 -1.14
CA GLU A 144 8.57 -4.69 0.13
C GLU A 144 9.91 -4.70 0.88
N ARG A 145 11.01 -4.88 0.16
CA ARG A 145 12.39 -4.83 0.72
C ARG A 145 13.01 -3.43 0.78
N ARG A 146 12.24 -2.37 0.45
CA ARG A 146 12.69 -0.97 0.46
C ARG A 146 13.91 -0.72 -0.43
N ALA A 147 13.87 -1.23 -1.66
CA ALA A 147 14.93 -1.02 -2.63
C ALA A 147 15.17 0.47 -2.91
N SER A 148 16.43 0.82 -3.17
CA SER A 148 16.78 2.17 -3.60
C SER A 148 16.30 2.45 -5.03
N TRP A 149 16.26 3.72 -5.41
CA TRP A 149 15.93 4.13 -6.76
C TRP A 149 16.89 3.55 -7.80
N SER A 150 18.22 3.57 -7.50
CA SER A 150 19.22 2.98 -8.37
C SER A 150 19.03 1.48 -8.56
N GLU A 151 18.81 0.72 -7.47
CA GLU A 151 18.52 -0.72 -7.58
C GLU A 151 17.27 -1.01 -8.44
N ALA A 152 16.26 -0.14 -8.38
CA ALA A 152 15.06 -0.29 -9.19
C ALA A 152 15.32 -0.02 -10.68
N LEU A 153 16.20 0.93 -11.02
CA LEU A 153 16.63 1.20 -12.39
C LEU A 153 17.52 0.08 -12.94
N ASP A 154 18.52 -0.36 -12.17
CA ASP A 154 19.41 -1.46 -12.54
C ASP A 154 18.61 -2.76 -12.79
N PHE A 155 17.56 -2.99 -12.01
CA PHE A 155 16.67 -4.12 -12.21
C PHE A 155 15.95 -4.08 -13.58
N ALA A 156 15.61 -2.91 -14.09
CA ALA A 156 15.01 -2.76 -15.41
C ALA A 156 15.98 -3.16 -16.53
N GLU A 157 17.27 -2.78 -16.43
CA GLU A 157 18.29 -3.06 -17.44
C GLU A 157 18.55 -4.57 -17.60
N VAL A 158 18.48 -5.33 -16.50
CA VAL A 158 18.71 -6.79 -16.51
C VAL A 158 17.54 -7.57 -17.12
N GLN A 159 16.36 -6.95 -17.23
CA GLN A 159 15.13 -7.59 -17.76
C GLN A 159 14.90 -7.36 -19.26
N THR A 160 15.68 -6.45 -19.87
CA THR A 160 15.62 -6.12 -21.30
C THR A 160 16.51 -7.08 -22.09
#